data_855e25cf6868a5a69d84d8486c624a30
#
_entry.id   855e25cf6868a5a69d84d8486c624a30
#
_cell.length_a   1.000
_cell.length_b   1.000
_cell.length_c   1.000
_cell.angle_alpha   90.00
_cell.angle_beta   90.00
_cell.angle_gamma   90.00
#
_symmetry.space_group_name_H-M   'P 1'
#
loop_
_entity.id
_entity.type
_entity.pdbx_description
1 polymer ?
#
loop_
_entity_poly.entity_id
_entity_poly.type
_entity_poly.pdbx_seq_one_letter_code
_entity_poly.pdbx_strand_id
1 'polypeptide(L)'
;RGVQEVGDRAPPTIYLARVSLQRLFLEYMGFENTVYALHDYPKEMERFIRTIEETDDEMYRVVCDSPIPVINLGDNVHSDMLPPPLFERWILPYYQRRAAQLREAGKFSYAHWDGYVRPLLPYARRCGFDGLEAITPLPQGDVTLEEVKEAFGDELVLVDGLPATDFLPETPLKELVQRT
;
A
#
# COMPACT_ATOMS: atom_id res chain seq x y z
N ARG A 1 25.10 3.41 -0.20
CA ARG A 1 25.73 3.19 -1.53
C ARG A 1 24.75 3.56 -2.64
N GLY A 2 23.55 2.98 -2.69
CA GLY A 2 22.54 3.27 -3.72
C GLY A 2 22.14 4.75 -3.81
N VAL A 3 22.00 5.45 -2.69
CA VAL A 3 21.70 6.91 -2.69
C VAL A 3 22.78 7.72 -3.40
N GLN A 4 24.05 7.37 -3.21
CA GLN A 4 25.17 8.05 -3.87
C GLN A 4 25.26 7.74 -5.38
N GLU A 5 24.86 6.53 -5.78
CA GLU A 5 24.86 6.11 -7.18
C GLU A 5 23.74 6.75 -7.99
N VAL A 6 22.57 6.97 -7.36
CA VAL A 6 21.41 7.64 -7.99
C VAL A 6 21.67 9.16 -8.11
N GLY A 7 22.27 9.78 -7.09
CA GLY A 7 22.51 11.23 -7.04
C GLY A 7 21.22 12.02 -7.23
N ASP A 8 21.26 13.04 -8.07
CA ASP A 8 20.12 13.94 -8.33
C ASP A 8 19.15 13.45 -9.42
N ARG A 9 19.35 12.23 -9.94
CA ARG A 9 18.55 11.72 -11.07
C ARG A 9 17.14 11.26 -10.66
N ALA A 10 16.99 10.78 -9.44
CA ALA A 10 15.68 10.36 -8.86
C ALA A 10 15.77 10.26 -7.34
N PRO A 11 14.67 10.45 -6.61
CA PRO A 11 14.64 10.19 -5.18
C PRO A 11 14.80 8.68 -4.93
N PRO A 12 15.73 8.27 -4.06
CA PRO A 12 15.84 6.88 -3.68
C PRO A 12 14.61 6.45 -2.86
N THR A 13 14.09 5.29 -3.19
CA THR A 13 12.91 4.69 -2.53
C THR A 13 13.29 3.37 -1.87
N ILE A 14 12.69 3.05 -0.75
CA ILE A 14 12.78 1.75 -0.10
C ILE A 14 11.39 1.14 0.06
N TYR A 15 11.28 -0.16 -0.17
CA TYR A 15 10.10 -0.96 0.10
C TYR A 15 10.22 -1.61 1.47
N LEU A 16 9.17 -1.47 2.29
CA LEU A 16 9.08 -2.09 3.61
C LEU A 16 8.31 -3.42 3.54
N ALA A 17 8.38 -4.18 4.63
CA ALA A 17 7.60 -5.40 4.78
C ALA A 17 6.10 -5.09 4.78
N ARG A 18 5.32 -6.05 4.31
CA ARG A 18 3.86 -5.99 4.34
C ARG A 18 3.32 -5.81 5.76
N VAL A 19 2.15 -5.19 5.84
CA VAL A 19 1.38 -5.09 7.09
C VAL A 19 1.12 -6.49 7.69
N SER A 20 1.06 -6.55 9.00
CA SER A 20 1.00 -7.78 9.78
C SER A 20 -0.03 -8.80 9.30
N LEU A 21 -1.27 -8.37 9.02
CA LEU A 21 -2.32 -9.26 8.53
C LEU A 21 -2.01 -9.84 7.15
N GLN A 22 -1.45 -9.06 6.23
CA GLN A 22 -1.04 -9.59 4.92
C GLN A 22 0.10 -10.60 5.04
N ARG A 23 1.04 -10.39 5.96
CA ARG A 23 2.08 -11.41 6.23
C ARG A 23 1.46 -12.72 6.72
N LEU A 24 0.41 -12.67 7.52
CA LEU A 24 -0.30 -13.90 7.92
C LEU A 24 -0.94 -14.59 6.71
N PHE A 25 -1.58 -13.83 5.83
CA PHE A 25 -2.21 -14.39 4.63
C PHE A 25 -1.20 -14.98 3.64
N LEU A 26 -0.08 -14.31 3.41
CA LEU A 26 0.81 -14.59 2.29
C LEU A 26 2.10 -15.32 2.68
N GLU A 27 2.56 -15.17 3.92
CA GLU A 27 3.89 -15.62 4.32
C GLU A 27 3.87 -16.67 5.45
N TYR A 28 2.94 -16.57 6.41
CA TYR A 28 3.02 -17.38 7.62
C TYR A 28 1.98 -18.50 7.70
N MET A 29 0.71 -18.22 7.45
CA MET A 29 -0.39 -19.15 7.70
C MET A 29 -1.17 -19.54 6.44
N GLY A 30 -1.13 -18.71 5.40
CA GLY A 30 -2.04 -18.79 4.26
C GLY A 30 -3.41 -18.16 4.52
N PHE A 31 -4.11 -17.80 3.45
CA PHE A 31 -5.35 -17.04 3.52
C PHE A 31 -6.44 -17.76 4.33
N GLU A 32 -6.76 -19.00 3.96
CA GLU A 32 -7.82 -19.80 4.55
C GLU A 32 -7.61 -20.02 6.06
N ASN A 33 -6.39 -20.47 6.43
CA ASN A 33 -6.06 -20.70 7.83
C ASN A 33 -6.12 -19.41 8.67
N THR A 34 -5.70 -18.30 8.11
CA THR A 34 -5.76 -17.00 8.80
C THR A 34 -7.21 -16.58 9.03
N VAL A 35 -8.09 -16.75 8.04
CA VAL A 35 -9.52 -16.41 8.17
C VAL A 35 -10.18 -17.28 9.27
N TYR A 36 -9.95 -18.59 9.27
CA TYR A 36 -10.45 -19.45 10.32
C TYR A 36 -9.89 -19.08 11.69
N ALA A 37 -8.59 -18.83 11.78
CA ALA A 37 -7.97 -18.45 13.05
C ALA A 37 -8.50 -17.10 13.59
N LEU A 38 -8.74 -16.11 12.74
CA LEU A 38 -9.38 -14.85 13.13
C LEU A 38 -10.78 -15.03 13.69
N HIS A 39 -11.51 -16.05 13.20
CA HIS A 39 -12.85 -16.40 13.68
C HIS A 39 -12.79 -17.20 14.98
N ASP A 40 -11.99 -18.28 15.02
CA ASP A 40 -12.00 -19.27 16.09
C ASP A 40 -11.15 -18.83 17.30
N TYR A 41 -10.09 -18.05 17.07
CA TYR A 41 -9.09 -17.62 18.07
C TYR A 41 -8.83 -16.11 18.02
N PRO A 42 -9.85 -15.25 18.08
CA PRO A 42 -9.70 -13.82 17.83
C PRO A 42 -8.74 -13.12 18.79
N LYS A 43 -8.68 -13.53 20.05
CA LYS A 43 -7.77 -12.92 21.04
C LYS A 43 -6.31 -13.32 20.83
N GLU A 44 -6.07 -14.56 20.46
CA GLU A 44 -4.74 -15.08 20.14
C GLU A 44 -4.20 -14.42 18.88
N MET A 45 -5.06 -14.29 17.86
CA MET A 45 -4.73 -13.62 16.62
C MET A 45 -4.43 -12.13 16.83
N GLU A 46 -5.21 -11.45 17.65
CA GLU A 46 -4.93 -10.06 18.02
C GLU A 46 -3.57 -9.92 18.70
N ARG A 47 -3.23 -10.80 19.62
CA ARG A 47 -1.90 -10.82 20.26
C ARG A 47 -0.79 -11.11 19.26
N PHE A 48 -1.00 -12.06 18.37
CA PHE A 48 -0.01 -12.44 17.36
C PHE A 48 0.23 -11.28 16.39
N ILE A 49 -0.83 -10.68 15.86
CA ILE A 49 -0.73 -9.49 14.99
C ILE A 49 0.04 -8.37 15.69
N ARG A 50 -0.28 -8.08 16.95
CA ARG A 50 0.42 -7.07 17.74
C ARG A 50 1.91 -7.38 17.90
N THR A 51 2.26 -8.64 18.19
CA THR A 51 3.65 -9.05 18.29
C THR A 51 4.42 -8.83 16.98
N ILE A 52 3.80 -9.14 15.83
CA ILE A 52 4.38 -8.86 14.51
C ILE A 52 4.61 -7.36 14.34
N GLU A 53 3.62 -6.53 14.70
CA GLU A 53 3.71 -5.07 14.59
C GLU A 53 4.77 -4.44 15.51
N GLU A 54 4.96 -5.01 16.69
CA GLU A 54 6.01 -4.61 17.63
C GLU A 54 7.41 -4.94 17.08
N THR A 55 7.56 -6.04 16.35
CA THR A 55 8.84 -6.36 15.68
C THR A 55 9.20 -5.37 14.58
N ASP A 56 8.22 -4.67 14.03
CA ASP A 56 8.46 -3.65 13.01
C ASP A 56 9.00 -2.33 13.59
N ASP A 57 8.84 -2.08 14.90
CA ASP A 57 9.19 -0.79 15.50
C ASP A 57 10.66 -0.43 15.31
N GLU A 58 11.56 -1.41 15.43
CA GLU A 58 12.99 -1.19 15.21
C GLU A 58 13.30 -0.88 13.73
N MET A 59 12.65 -1.58 12.81
CA MET A 59 12.80 -1.31 11.38
C MET A 59 12.34 0.12 11.05
N TYR A 60 11.18 0.53 11.54
CA TYR A 60 10.67 1.90 11.31
C TYR A 60 11.57 2.96 11.94
N ARG A 61 12.16 2.71 13.11
CA ARG A 61 13.13 3.60 13.72
C ARG A 61 14.35 3.79 12.80
N VAL A 62 14.93 2.71 12.30
CA VAL A 62 16.06 2.76 11.36
C VAL A 62 15.68 3.50 10.07
N VAL A 63 14.48 3.27 9.56
CA VAL A 63 13.97 3.94 8.35
C VAL A 63 13.80 5.44 8.58
N CYS A 64 13.23 5.84 9.71
CA CYS A 64 13.07 7.25 10.07
C CYS A 64 14.43 7.99 10.16
N ASP A 65 15.44 7.33 10.72
CA ASP A 65 16.80 7.88 10.86
C ASP A 65 17.61 7.84 9.55
N SER A 66 17.13 7.11 8.53
CA SER A 66 17.85 6.94 7.27
C SER A 66 17.81 8.20 6.39
N PRO A 67 18.77 8.38 5.47
CA PRO A 67 18.73 9.48 4.49
C PRO A 67 17.74 9.26 3.34
N ILE A 68 17.01 8.13 3.30
CA ILE A 68 16.08 7.81 2.21
C ILE A 68 14.80 8.62 2.41
N PRO A 69 14.40 9.46 1.41
CA PRO A 69 13.26 10.36 1.59
C PRO A 69 11.91 9.72 1.27
N VAL A 70 11.88 8.65 0.48
CA VAL A 70 10.63 8.06 -0.05
C VAL A 70 10.49 6.62 0.42
N ILE A 71 9.36 6.32 1.04
CA ILE A 71 9.09 5.04 1.68
C ILE A 71 7.83 4.43 1.07
N ASN A 72 7.95 3.22 0.52
CA ASN A 72 6.83 2.42 0.03
C ASN A 72 6.50 1.33 1.06
N LEU A 73 5.24 1.25 1.46
CA LEU A 73 4.72 0.10 2.18
C LEU A 73 4.32 -0.95 1.13
N GLY A 74 5.15 -1.99 1.00
CA GLY A 74 5.07 -3.00 -0.07
C GLY A 74 3.92 -3.98 0.07
N ASP A 75 2.74 -3.47 0.39
CA ASP A 75 1.51 -4.24 0.52
C ASP A 75 0.93 -4.58 -0.85
N ASN A 76 0.01 -5.53 -0.88
CA ASN A 76 -0.85 -5.83 -2.02
C ASN A 76 -2.30 -5.69 -1.54
N VAL A 77 -2.78 -4.45 -1.45
CA VAL A 77 -4.11 -4.19 -0.90
C VAL A 77 -5.16 -4.23 -2.00
N HIS A 78 -6.10 -5.17 -1.85
CA HIS A 78 -7.30 -5.24 -2.68
C HIS A 78 -8.49 -5.77 -1.86
N SER A 79 -9.70 -5.42 -2.26
CA SER A 79 -10.92 -5.70 -1.49
C SER A 79 -11.29 -7.17 -1.39
N ASP A 80 -10.85 -8.02 -2.32
CA ASP A 80 -11.13 -9.46 -2.29
C ASP A 80 -10.43 -10.15 -1.11
N MET A 81 -9.22 -9.71 -0.78
CA MET A 81 -8.46 -10.23 0.36
C MET A 81 -8.72 -9.43 1.64
N LEU A 82 -8.88 -8.12 1.51
CA LEU A 82 -9.03 -7.17 2.60
C LEU A 82 -10.32 -6.36 2.45
N PRO A 83 -11.50 -6.99 2.58
CA PRO A 83 -12.75 -6.26 2.51
C PRO A 83 -12.82 -5.19 3.60
N PRO A 84 -13.66 -4.14 3.42
CA PRO A 84 -13.72 -2.99 4.33
C PRO A 84 -13.71 -3.32 5.83
N PRO A 85 -14.46 -4.33 6.34
CA PRO A 85 -14.41 -4.64 7.78
C PRO A 85 -13.04 -5.13 8.28
N LEU A 86 -12.33 -5.93 7.48
CA LEU A 86 -10.98 -6.39 7.82
C LEU A 86 -9.97 -5.25 7.68
N PHE A 87 -10.09 -4.47 6.61
CA PHE A 87 -9.26 -3.30 6.38
C PHE A 87 -9.37 -2.29 7.53
N GLU A 88 -10.58 -1.91 7.91
CA GLU A 88 -10.84 -0.94 8.97
C GLU A 88 -10.34 -1.41 10.33
N ARG A 89 -10.50 -2.71 10.62
CA ARG A 89 -10.09 -3.28 11.91
C ARG A 89 -8.58 -3.46 12.04
N TRP A 90 -7.90 -3.93 10.99
CA TRP A 90 -6.53 -4.43 11.10
C TRP A 90 -5.50 -3.62 10.34
N ILE A 91 -5.86 -3.06 9.18
CA ILE A 91 -4.92 -2.36 8.31
C ILE A 91 -4.88 -0.87 8.63
N LEU A 92 -6.04 -0.24 8.67
CA LEU A 92 -6.15 1.21 8.83
C LEU A 92 -5.45 1.75 10.08
N PRO A 93 -5.60 1.15 11.30
CA PRO A 93 -4.90 1.65 12.48
C PRO A 93 -3.37 1.52 12.38
N TYR A 94 -2.88 0.45 11.76
CA TYR A 94 -1.45 0.28 11.50
C TYR A 94 -0.94 1.36 10.55
N TYR A 95 -1.63 1.57 9.43
CA TYR A 95 -1.31 2.59 8.45
C TYR A 95 -1.26 3.98 9.07
N GLN A 96 -2.27 4.37 9.80
CA GLN A 96 -2.33 5.68 10.46
C GLN A 96 -1.13 5.91 11.40
N ARG A 97 -0.77 4.91 12.20
CA ARG A 97 0.38 4.97 13.11
C ARG A 97 1.69 5.12 12.34
N ARG A 98 1.90 4.32 11.30
CA ARG A 98 3.14 4.31 10.51
C ARG A 98 3.27 5.55 9.62
N ALA A 99 2.19 5.97 9.00
CA ALA A 99 2.16 7.22 8.23
C ALA A 99 2.51 8.44 9.10
N ALA A 100 1.93 8.54 10.30
CA ALA A 100 2.26 9.60 11.24
C ALA A 100 3.75 9.57 11.62
N GLN A 101 4.29 8.41 11.98
CA GLN A 101 5.70 8.22 12.32
C GLN A 101 6.64 8.65 11.17
N LEU A 102 6.35 8.24 9.96
CA LEU A 102 7.13 8.58 8.77
C LEU A 102 7.05 10.07 8.46
N ARG A 103 5.87 10.66 8.58
CA ARG A 103 5.65 12.10 8.36
C ARG A 103 6.42 12.95 9.38
N GLU A 104 6.42 12.57 10.67
CA GLU A 104 7.21 13.25 11.72
C GLU A 104 8.72 13.20 11.42
N ALA A 105 9.18 12.14 10.76
CA ALA A 105 10.56 12.01 10.28
C ALA A 105 10.84 12.71 8.94
N GLY A 106 9.88 13.45 8.39
CA GLY A 106 10.02 14.17 7.12
C GLY A 106 10.10 13.26 5.88
N LYS A 107 9.53 12.06 5.94
CA LYS A 107 9.48 11.11 4.83
C LYS A 107 8.22 11.29 4.01
N PHE A 108 8.33 11.16 2.69
CA PHE A 108 7.19 10.92 1.82
C PHE A 108 6.85 9.43 1.86
N SER A 109 5.60 9.10 2.12
CA SER A 109 5.17 7.70 2.27
C SER A 109 3.97 7.38 1.39
N TYR A 110 3.97 6.18 0.83
CA TYR A 110 2.87 5.68 0.03
C TYR A 110 2.74 4.16 0.18
N ALA A 111 1.56 3.63 -0.13
CA ALA A 111 1.27 2.21 -0.05
C ALA A 111 0.84 1.66 -1.41
N HIS A 112 1.12 0.38 -1.64
CA HIS A 112 0.78 -0.32 -2.88
C HIS A 112 -0.62 -0.94 -2.78
N TRP A 113 -1.56 -0.39 -3.57
CA TRP A 113 -2.92 -0.88 -3.70
C TRP A 113 -3.17 -1.31 -5.14
N ASP A 114 -3.52 -2.57 -5.35
CA ASP A 114 -3.72 -3.13 -6.68
C ASP A 114 -5.04 -3.92 -6.80
N GLY A 115 -5.41 -4.30 -8.01
CA GLY A 115 -6.63 -5.07 -8.26
C GLY A 115 -7.93 -4.30 -7.97
N TYR A 116 -8.86 -4.90 -7.24
CA TYR A 116 -10.18 -4.33 -6.94
C TYR A 116 -10.14 -3.48 -5.67
N VAL A 117 -10.16 -2.17 -5.84
CA VAL A 117 -9.99 -1.21 -4.74
C VAL A 117 -11.19 -0.30 -4.49
N ARG A 118 -12.23 -0.34 -5.33
CA ARG A 118 -13.41 0.53 -5.21
C ARG A 118 -14.00 0.58 -3.78
N PRO A 119 -14.22 -0.56 -3.08
CA PRO A 119 -14.76 -0.53 -1.73
C PRO A 119 -13.83 0.10 -0.70
N LEU A 120 -12.54 0.23 -1.03
CA LEU A 120 -11.50 0.76 -0.15
C LEU A 120 -11.19 2.24 -0.42
N LEU A 121 -11.62 2.83 -1.53
CA LEU A 121 -11.40 4.24 -1.84
C LEU A 121 -11.82 5.21 -0.71
N PRO A 122 -12.93 4.99 0.04
CA PRO A 122 -13.28 5.86 1.16
C PRO A 122 -12.24 5.90 2.30
N TYR A 123 -11.34 4.93 2.34
CA TYR A 123 -10.27 4.88 3.34
C TYR A 123 -8.96 5.53 2.87
N ALA A 124 -8.81 5.83 1.58
CA ALA A 124 -7.56 6.30 1.00
C ALA A 124 -6.93 7.46 1.81
N ARG A 125 -7.63 8.57 1.97
CA ARG A 125 -7.16 9.73 2.76
C ARG A 125 -7.03 9.42 4.25
N ARG A 126 -7.87 8.51 4.78
CA ARG A 126 -7.84 8.11 6.19
C ARG A 126 -6.58 7.33 6.58
N CYS A 127 -5.88 6.71 5.62
CA CYS A 127 -4.62 5.99 5.87
C CYS A 127 -3.52 6.92 6.35
N GLY A 128 -3.54 8.20 5.95
CA GLY A 128 -2.58 9.20 6.37
C GLY A 128 -1.27 9.22 5.57
N PHE A 129 -1.14 8.45 4.50
CA PHE A 129 -0.03 8.52 3.56
C PHE A 129 -0.08 9.75 2.67
N ASP A 130 1.02 10.03 1.97
CA ASP A 130 1.11 11.11 1.00
C ASP A 130 0.67 10.65 -0.41
N GLY A 131 0.59 9.34 -0.63
CA GLY A 131 0.15 8.77 -1.90
C GLY A 131 -0.25 7.30 -1.82
N LEU A 132 -0.80 6.82 -2.93
CA LEU A 132 -1.05 5.40 -3.20
C LEU A 132 -0.50 5.05 -4.57
N GLU A 133 -0.01 3.82 -4.71
CA GLU A 133 0.61 3.28 -5.93
C GLU A 133 -0.23 2.14 -6.49
N ALA A 134 -0.08 1.93 -7.80
CA ALA A 134 -0.58 0.76 -8.53
C ALA A 134 -2.10 0.63 -8.64
N ILE A 135 -2.86 1.65 -8.27
CA ILE A 135 -4.31 1.63 -8.51
C ILE A 135 -4.54 1.59 -10.02
N THR A 136 -5.00 0.44 -10.48
CA THR A 136 -5.22 0.18 -11.90
C THR A 136 -6.68 0.49 -12.27
N PRO A 137 -6.91 1.38 -13.25
CA PRO A 137 -8.27 1.67 -13.71
C PRO A 137 -8.87 0.52 -14.55
N LEU A 138 -10.15 0.65 -14.84
CA LEU A 138 -10.84 -0.23 -15.78
C LEU A 138 -10.12 -0.30 -17.14
N PRO A 139 -10.10 -1.47 -17.80
CA PRO A 139 -10.82 -2.71 -17.47
C PRO A 139 -10.04 -3.68 -16.56
N GLN A 140 -8.81 -3.40 -16.21
CA GLN A 140 -7.97 -4.30 -15.41
C GLN A 140 -8.35 -4.27 -13.92
N GLY A 141 -8.61 -3.09 -13.36
CA GLY A 141 -9.16 -2.89 -12.02
C GLY A 141 -10.67 -2.67 -12.05
N ASP A 142 -11.22 -2.10 -10.98
CA ASP A 142 -12.65 -1.86 -10.79
C ASP A 142 -13.04 -0.38 -10.66
N VAL A 143 -12.11 0.55 -10.87
CA VAL A 143 -12.29 2.00 -10.69
C VAL A 143 -12.01 2.78 -11.97
N THR A 144 -12.49 4.01 -12.05
CA THR A 144 -12.04 4.98 -13.05
C THR A 144 -11.04 5.96 -12.42
N LEU A 145 -10.25 6.66 -13.24
CA LEU A 145 -9.33 7.69 -12.73
C LEU A 145 -10.08 8.87 -12.09
N GLU A 146 -11.29 9.17 -12.57
CA GLU A 146 -12.16 10.20 -11.98
C GLU A 146 -12.58 9.81 -10.56
N GLU A 147 -12.98 8.55 -10.33
CA GLU A 147 -13.33 8.04 -9.00
C GLU A 147 -12.12 8.08 -8.05
N VAL A 148 -10.93 7.73 -8.54
CA VAL A 148 -9.69 7.83 -7.78
C VAL A 148 -9.38 9.28 -7.44
N LYS A 149 -9.48 10.20 -8.41
CA LYS A 149 -9.26 11.64 -8.20
C LYS A 149 -10.23 12.21 -7.18
N GLU A 150 -11.50 11.84 -7.23
CA GLU A 150 -12.51 12.26 -6.25
C GLU A 150 -12.16 11.75 -4.83
N ALA A 151 -11.78 10.48 -4.72
CA ALA A 151 -11.40 9.88 -3.44
C ALA A 151 -10.13 10.50 -2.85
N PHE A 152 -9.16 10.85 -3.69
CA PHE A 152 -7.87 11.43 -3.28
C PHE A 152 -7.98 12.93 -2.96
N GLY A 153 -8.85 13.64 -3.66
CA GLY A 153 -8.90 15.11 -3.63
C GLY A 153 -7.57 15.71 -4.09
N ASP A 154 -7.13 16.74 -3.37
CA ASP A 154 -5.83 17.38 -3.57
C ASP A 154 -4.81 16.94 -2.49
N GLU A 155 -5.13 15.91 -1.70
CA GLU A 155 -4.34 15.49 -0.56
C GLU A 155 -3.38 14.34 -0.90
N LEU A 156 -3.73 13.48 -1.85
CA LEU A 156 -2.94 12.28 -2.18
C LEU A 156 -2.39 12.33 -3.60
N VAL A 157 -1.19 11.79 -3.73
CA VAL A 157 -0.54 11.53 -5.03
C VAL A 157 -0.89 10.11 -5.50
N LEU A 158 -1.34 9.98 -6.74
CA LEU A 158 -1.37 8.68 -7.41
C LEU A 158 -0.01 8.44 -8.05
N VAL A 159 0.67 7.39 -7.59
CA VAL A 159 1.93 6.92 -8.18
C VAL A 159 1.59 5.78 -9.12
N ASP A 160 1.94 5.92 -10.42
CA ASP A 160 1.48 5.02 -11.48
C ASP A 160 -0.01 5.28 -11.85
N GLY A 161 -0.80 4.23 -12.13
CA GLY A 161 -2.22 4.37 -12.50
C GLY A 161 -2.51 4.01 -13.95
N LEU A 162 -1.52 3.45 -14.66
CA LEU A 162 -1.69 2.92 -16.01
C LEU A 162 -1.90 1.40 -15.97
N PRO A 163 -2.90 0.86 -16.69
CA PRO A 163 -3.07 -0.58 -16.80
C PRO A 163 -1.86 -1.24 -17.44
N ALA A 164 -1.32 -2.30 -16.83
CA ALA A 164 -0.22 -3.06 -17.42
C ALA A 164 -0.57 -3.62 -18.81
N THR A 165 -1.85 -3.85 -19.08
CA THR A 165 -2.38 -4.28 -20.39
C THR A 165 -2.14 -3.28 -21.49
N ASP A 166 -1.98 -1.99 -21.17
CA ASP A 166 -1.71 -0.94 -22.16
C ASP A 166 -0.28 -1.05 -22.72
N PHE A 167 0.61 -1.75 -22.04
CA PHE A 167 2.00 -1.96 -22.47
C PHE A 167 2.22 -3.31 -23.20
N LEU A 168 1.15 -4.03 -23.50
CA LEU A 168 1.25 -5.26 -24.31
C LEU A 168 1.67 -4.95 -25.75
N PRO A 169 2.40 -5.87 -26.42
CA PRO A 169 2.86 -5.65 -27.79
C PRO A 169 1.75 -5.35 -28.81
N GLU A 170 0.54 -5.76 -28.52
CA GLU A 170 -0.65 -5.56 -29.35
C GLU A 170 -1.21 -4.15 -29.28
N THR A 171 -0.85 -3.36 -28.25
CA THR A 171 -1.32 -1.99 -28.08
C THR A 171 -0.54 -1.03 -28.97
N PRO A 172 -1.18 -0.36 -29.94
CA PRO A 172 -0.47 0.60 -30.79
C PRO A 172 0.09 1.76 -29.95
N LEU A 173 1.36 2.15 -30.22
CA LEU A 173 2.01 3.24 -29.50
C LEU A 173 1.19 4.55 -29.50
N LYS A 174 0.49 4.84 -30.61
CA LYS A 174 -0.39 6.01 -30.70
C LYS A 174 -1.55 5.95 -29.68
N GLU A 175 -2.10 4.77 -29.45
CA GLU A 175 -3.17 4.56 -28.48
C GLU A 175 -2.63 4.68 -27.04
N LEU A 176 -1.48 4.10 -26.76
CA LEU A 176 -0.79 4.26 -25.47
C LEU A 176 -0.57 5.74 -25.13
N VAL A 177 0.00 6.51 -26.07
CA VAL A 177 0.23 7.96 -25.88
C VAL A 177 -1.03 8.77 -25.67
N GLN A 178 -2.19 8.31 -26.17
CA GLN A 178 -3.48 8.99 -25.94
C GLN A 178 -4.08 8.70 -24.57
N ARG A 179 -3.68 7.59 -23.93
CA ARG A 179 -4.17 7.17 -22.61
C ARG A 179 -3.29 7.70 -21.46
N THR A 180 -2.06 8.07 -21.76
CA THR A 180 -1.10 8.72 -20.83
C THR A 180 -1.21 10.23 -20.85
#